data_b5b66402d450ed19b31cda581a1583c6
#
_entry.id   b5b66402d450ed19b31cda581a1583c6
#
_cell.length_a   1.000
_cell.length_b   1.000
_cell.length_c   1.000
_cell.angle_alpha   90.00
_cell.angle_beta   90.00
_cell.angle_gamma   90.00
#
_symmetry.space_group_name_H-M   'P 1'
#
loop_
_entity.id
_entity.type
_entity.pdbx_description
1 polymer ?
#
loop_
_entity_poly.entity_id
_entity_poly.type
_entity_poly.pdbx_seq_one_letter_code
_entity_poly.pdbx_strand_id
1 'polypeptide(L)'
;MEPIIKVDNVSMCFNLSTEKHESLKEYLLAMVQGRLQYDEFYALKDVSLDIMPGDFYGLVGLNGSGKSTLLKTIAGVYKPTKGKVTVNGTIAPLIELGAGFDMDLTARENIYLNGTVLWFSPKYLDEKFDEIVEFSELQNFLDVPLKNYSSGMVARIGFAIATITKPDILIADEVLSVGDFLFQQKCEKRMKELMAGGTTVILVSHSIEQIERMCSKVAWLSHGHLKMNGDTETVCAAYKATQRGEA
;
A
#
# COMPACT_ATOMS: atom_id res chain seq x y z
N MET A 1 8.82 16.51 18.21
CA MET A 1 9.32 15.69 17.10
C MET A 1 8.45 16.00 15.91
N GLU A 2 9.00 16.19 14.73
CA GLU A 2 8.19 16.43 13.51
C GLU A 2 7.66 15.09 12.96
N PRO A 3 6.44 15.07 12.39
CA PRO A 3 5.90 13.87 11.78
C PRO A 3 6.71 13.48 10.55
N ILE A 4 6.90 12.17 10.34
CA ILE A 4 7.51 11.64 9.11
C ILE A 4 6.54 11.71 7.93
N ILE A 5 5.23 11.59 8.21
CA ILE A 5 4.15 11.81 7.25
C ILE A 5 3.15 12.75 7.88
N LYS A 6 2.83 13.84 7.17
CA LYS A 6 1.77 14.77 7.53
C LYS A 6 0.74 14.82 6.40
N VAL A 7 -0.48 14.46 6.72
CA VAL A 7 -1.67 14.61 5.86
C VAL A 7 -2.46 15.80 6.40
N ASP A 8 -2.62 16.84 5.58
CA ASP A 8 -3.23 18.11 6.00
C ASP A 8 -4.43 18.47 5.11
N ASN A 9 -5.63 18.32 5.65
CA ASN A 9 -6.92 18.60 5.02
C ASN A 9 -7.06 18.00 3.61
N VAL A 10 -6.63 16.74 3.45
CA VAL A 10 -6.59 16.07 2.15
C VAL A 10 -7.99 15.63 1.74
N SER A 11 -8.39 16.08 0.55
CA SER A 11 -9.56 15.56 -0.16
C SER A 11 -9.13 15.02 -1.52
N MET A 12 -9.71 13.89 -1.92
CA MET A 12 -9.47 13.24 -3.20
C MET A 12 -10.80 13.01 -3.91
N CYS A 13 -11.00 13.70 -5.02
CA CYS A 13 -12.17 13.62 -5.87
C CYS A 13 -11.82 12.93 -7.19
N PHE A 14 -12.64 11.98 -7.59
CA PHE A 14 -12.62 11.36 -8.90
C PHE A 14 -13.85 11.78 -9.70
N ASN A 15 -13.63 12.16 -10.95
CA ASN A 15 -14.72 12.43 -11.87
C ASN A 15 -15.14 11.11 -12.51
N LEU A 16 -16.30 10.61 -12.13
CA LEU A 16 -16.89 9.42 -12.72
C LEU A 16 -17.72 9.86 -13.94
N SER A 17 -17.34 9.40 -15.15
CA SER A 17 -18.18 9.62 -16.33
C SER A 17 -19.45 8.79 -16.18
N THR A 18 -20.60 9.42 -16.21
CA THR A 18 -21.92 8.77 -16.17
C THR A 18 -22.27 8.10 -17.48
N GLU A 19 -21.68 8.53 -18.60
CA GLU A 19 -21.91 7.96 -19.93
C GLU A 19 -20.66 7.24 -20.43
N LYS A 20 -20.81 5.99 -20.85
CA LYS A 20 -19.75 5.27 -21.58
C LYS A 20 -19.81 5.71 -23.05
N HIS A 21 -18.80 6.46 -23.49
CA HIS A 21 -18.61 6.74 -24.90
C HIS A 21 -17.77 5.62 -25.52
N GLU A 22 -18.38 4.85 -26.43
CA GLU A 22 -17.71 3.71 -27.08
C GLU A 22 -16.74 4.14 -28.20
N SER A 23 -16.85 5.41 -28.67
CA SER A 23 -15.95 5.94 -29.69
C SER A 23 -15.47 7.35 -29.41
N LEU A 24 -14.28 7.68 -29.92
CA LEU A 24 -13.69 9.02 -29.83
C LEU A 24 -14.60 10.09 -30.48
N LYS A 25 -15.36 9.69 -31.50
CA LYS A 25 -16.30 10.55 -32.22
C LYS A 25 -17.52 10.92 -31.35
N GLU A 26 -18.06 9.97 -30.59
CA GLU A 26 -19.15 10.20 -29.64
C GLU A 26 -18.71 11.09 -28.48
N TYR A 27 -17.50 10.85 -27.97
CA TYR A 27 -16.91 11.70 -26.93
C TYR A 27 -16.76 13.17 -27.39
N LEU A 28 -16.21 13.38 -28.61
CA LEU A 28 -16.07 14.73 -29.17
C LEU A 28 -17.42 15.40 -29.43
N LEU A 29 -18.42 14.66 -29.89
CA LEU A 29 -19.77 15.18 -30.10
C LEU A 29 -20.46 15.57 -28.77
N ALA A 30 -20.33 14.75 -27.74
CA ALA A 30 -20.83 15.02 -26.40
C ALA A 30 -20.14 16.24 -25.77
N MET A 31 -18.81 16.39 -26.00
CA MET A 31 -18.04 17.55 -25.57
C MET A 31 -18.53 18.84 -26.23
N VAL A 32 -18.74 18.86 -27.55
CA VAL A 32 -19.24 20.03 -28.30
C VAL A 32 -20.68 20.37 -27.91
N GLN A 33 -21.50 19.36 -27.56
CA GLN A 33 -22.88 19.53 -27.15
C GLN A 33 -23.06 19.87 -25.65
N GLY A 34 -21.97 19.96 -24.87
CA GLY A 34 -22.02 20.22 -23.44
C GLY A 34 -22.72 19.12 -22.63
N ARG A 35 -22.79 17.89 -23.15
CA ARG A 35 -23.48 16.74 -22.54
C ARG A 35 -22.57 15.87 -21.68
N LEU A 36 -21.28 16.19 -21.57
CA LEU A 36 -20.38 15.47 -20.68
C LEU A 36 -20.78 15.77 -19.23
N GLN A 37 -21.50 14.83 -18.63
CA GLN A 37 -21.83 14.89 -17.21
C GLN A 37 -20.82 13.99 -16.45
N TYR A 38 -20.21 14.56 -15.42
CA TYR A 38 -19.33 13.87 -14.50
C TYR A 38 -19.94 13.96 -13.11
N ASP A 39 -20.08 12.81 -12.48
CA ASP A 39 -20.41 12.77 -11.06
C ASP A 39 -19.12 12.85 -10.24
N GLU A 40 -19.04 13.82 -9.36
CA GLU A 40 -17.93 13.96 -8.42
C GLU A 40 -18.03 12.89 -7.32
N PHE A 41 -17.08 11.99 -7.29
CA PHE A 41 -16.93 10.99 -6.24
C PHE A 41 -15.75 11.35 -5.35
N TYR A 42 -16.05 11.72 -4.11
CA TYR A 42 -15.01 12.00 -3.11
C TYR A 42 -14.61 10.72 -2.39
N ALA A 43 -13.46 10.17 -2.75
CA ALA A 43 -12.88 9.01 -2.07
C ALA A 43 -12.24 9.38 -0.72
N LEU A 44 -11.78 10.63 -0.56
CA LEU A 44 -11.32 11.22 0.70
C LEU A 44 -11.92 12.62 0.85
N LYS A 45 -12.28 12.98 2.09
CA LYS A 45 -12.87 14.29 2.45
C LYS A 45 -12.23 14.81 3.73
N ASP A 46 -11.45 15.89 3.59
CA ASP A 46 -10.84 16.67 4.67
C ASP A 46 -10.10 15.80 5.72
N VAL A 47 -9.32 14.82 5.24
CA VAL A 47 -8.56 13.90 6.08
C VAL A 47 -7.30 14.61 6.57
N SER A 48 -7.10 14.61 7.89
CA SER A 48 -5.88 15.13 8.53
C SER A 48 -5.36 14.13 9.55
N LEU A 49 -4.09 13.73 9.43
CA LEU A 49 -3.40 12.87 10.39
C LEU A 49 -1.89 13.05 10.30
N ASP A 50 -1.22 12.77 11.41
CA ASP A 50 0.24 12.79 11.52
C ASP A 50 0.73 11.39 11.91
N ILE A 51 1.78 10.91 11.22
CA ILE A 51 2.46 9.65 11.54
C ILE A 51 3.88 10.00 11.98
N MET A 52 4.26 9.49 13.14
CA MET A 52 5.56 9.81 13.73
C MET A 52 6.63 8.80 13.29
N PRO A 53 7.92 9.19 13.25
CA PRO A 53 8.99 8.24 12.97
C PRO A 53 8.95 7.03 13.90
N GLY A 54 9.05 5.82 13.34
CA GLY A 54 9.01 4.56 14.09
C GLY A 54 7.62 4.07 14.48
N ASP A 55 6.53 4.77 14.13
CA ASP A 55 5.18 4.26 14.35
C ASP A 55 4.91 3.00 13.50
N PHE A 56 4.22 2.03 14.08
CA PHE A 56 3.49 1.01 13.32
C PHE A 56 2.03 1.43 13.27
N TYR A 57 1.64 2.00 12.13
CA TYR A 57 0.39 2.72 11.98
C TYR A 57 -0.62 1.91 11.18
N GLY A 58 -1.75 1.54 11.78
CA GLY A 58 -2.82 0.78 11.14
C GLY A 58 -3.85 1.68 10.45
N LEU A 59 -4.39 1.24 9.31
CA LEU A 59 -5.58 1.83 8.72
C LEU A 59 -6.70 0.80 8.71
N VAL A 60 -7.84 1.13 9.33
CA VAL A 60 -9.03 0.28 9.38
C VAL A 60 -10.24 0.97 8.74
N GLY A 61 -11.20 0.18 8.30
CA GLY A 61 -12.43 0.67 7.66
C GLY A 61 -12.96 -0.35 6.65
N LEU A 62 -14.23 -0.24 6.29
CA LEU A 62 -14.87 -1.09 5.29
C LEU A 62 -14.27 -0.93 3.89
N ASN A 63 -14.59 -1.86 2.99
CA ASN A 63 -14.23 -1.71 1.58
C ASN A 63 -14.89 -0.42 1.03
N GLY A 64 -14.14 0.34 0.22
CA GLY A 64 -14.57 1.63 -0.29
C GLY A 64 -14.50 2.78 0.74
N SER A 65 -13.96 2.59 1.94
CA SER A 65 -13.82 3.67 2.93
C SER A 65 -12.73 4.71 2.61
N GLY A 66 -11.85 4.43 1.62
CA GLY A 66 -10.79 5.35 1.18
C GLY A 66 -9.38 4.94 1.59
N LYS A 67 -9.16 3.77 2.24
CA LYS A 67 -7.83 3.32 2.72
C LYS A 67 -6.78 3.28 1.63
N SER A 68 -7.03 2.54 0.55
CA SER A 68 -6.07 2.41 -0.56
C SER A 68 -5.87 3.73 -1.30
N THR A 69 -6.91 4.59 -1.37
CA THR A 69 -6.78 5.95 -1.90
C THR A 69 -5.85 6.80 -1.04
N LEU A 70 -5.99 6.73 0.30
CA LEU A 70 -5.09 7.44 1.22
C LEU A 70 -3.66 6.93 1.10
N LEU A 71 -3.44 5.61 1.06
CA LEU A 71 -2.11 5.03 0.86
C LEU A 71 -1.47 5.47 -0.46
N LYS A 72 -2.21 5.40 -1.57
CA LYS A 72 -1.73 5.86 -2.88
C LYS A 72 -1.44 7.37 -2.91
N THR A 73 -2.19 8.16 -2.13
CA THR A 73 -1.93 9.60 -1.98
C THR A 73 -0.67 9.86 -1.15
N ILE A 74 -0.46 9.11 -0.05
CA ILE A 74 0.76 9.17 0.76
C ILE A 74 1.98 8.73 -0.05
N ALA A 75 1.85 7.66 -0.83
CA ALA A 75 2.90 7.15 -1.71
C ALA A 75 3.21 8.06 -2.92
N GLY A 76 2.46 9.16 -3.11
CA GLY A 76 2.67 10.10 -4.21
C GLY A 76 2.13 9.63 -5.56
N VAL A 77 1.42 8.50 -5.61
CA VAL A 77 0.76 7.98 -6.82
C VAL A 77 -0.41 8.88 -7.23
N TYR A 78 -1.16 9.38 -6.25
CA TYR A 78 -2.23 10.34 -6.47
C TYR A 78 -1.88 11.71 -5.91
N LYS A 79 -2.09 12.75 -6.70
CA LYS A 79 -2.04 14.13 -6.23
C LYS A 79 -3.40 14.49 -5.62
N PRO A 80 -3.48 14.92 -4.35
CA PRO A 80 -4.74 15.28 -3.73
C PRO A 80 -5.42 16.44 -4.48
N THR A 81 -6.76 16.41 -4.54
CA THR A 81 -7.57 17.47 -5.14
C THR A 81 -7.53 18.73 -4.27
N LYS A 82 -7.52 18.55 -2.94
CA LYS A 82 -7.35 19.63 -1.94
C LYS A 82 -6.43 19.17 -0.84
N GLY A 83 -5.80 20.11 -0.14
CA GLY A 83 -4.88 19.84 0.94
C GLY A 83 -3.50 19.43 0.46
N LYS A 84 -2.70 18.89 1.37
CA LYS A 84 -1.30 18.54 1.10
C LYS A 84 -0.89 17.30 1.90
N VAL A 85 -0.07 16.43 1.27
CA VAL A 85 0.70 15.41 1.97
C VAL A 85 2.17 15.83 1.96
N THR A 86 2.80 15.77 3.13
CA THR A 86 4.25 15.99 3.28
C THR A 86 4.86 14.71 3.81
N VAL A 87 5.90 14.23 3.14
CA VAL A 87 6.64 13.01 3.50
C VAL A 87 8.10 13.37 3.69
N ASN A 88 8.66 13.02 4.83
CA ASN A 88 10.05 13.27 5.21
C ASN A 88 10.81 11.94 5.27
N GLY A 89 11.21 11.41 4.10
CA GLY A 89 11.92 10.14 4.00
C GLY A 89 11.62 9.38 2.72
N THR A 90 12.28 8.23 2.56
CA THR A 90 12.11 7.31 1.44
C THR A 90 10.95 6.36 1.70
N ILE A 91 10.10 6.16 0.69
CA ILE A 91 8.95 5.24 0.76
C ILE A 91 9.26 3.97 -0.03
N ALA A 92 9.05 2.81 0.58
CA ALA A 92 8.91 1.53 -0.11
C ALA A 92 7.44 1.09 -0.10
N PRO A 93 6.72 1.23 -1.22
CA PRO A 93 5.32 0.86 -1.27
C PRO A 93 5.17 -0.63 -1.58
N LEU A 94 4.57 -1.39 -0.64
CA LEU A 94 4.06 -2.75 -0.86
C LEU A 94 2.54 -2.70 -1.12
N ILE A 95 2.08 -1.79 -1.96
CA ILE A 95 0.65 -1.60 -2.24
C ILE A 95 0.15 -2.62 -3.26
N GLU A 96 1.01 -2.99 -4.21
CA GLU A 96 0.73 -3.99 -5.24
C GLU A 96 1.99 -4.84 -5.42
N LEU A 97 2.05 -6.00 -4.73
CA LEU A 97 3.18 -6.93 -4.87
C LEU A 97 3.28 -7.44 -6.31
N GLY A 98 4.44 -7.23 -6.92
CA GLY A 98 4.66 -7.56 -8.32
C GLY A 98 4.30 -6.45 -9.29
N ALA A 99 3.87 -5.26 -8.84
CA ALA A 99 3.77 -4.10 -9.70
C ALA A 99 5.17 -3.79 -10.31
N GLY A 100 5.21 -3.66 -11.63
CA GLY A 100 6.45 -3.47 -12.36
C GLY A 100 7.20 -4.76 -12.73
N PHE A 101 6.65 -5.94 -12.42
CA PHE A 101 7.16 -7.19 -12.95
C PHE A 101 6.77 -7.37 -14.41
N ASP A 102 7.71 -7.87 -15.20
CA ASP A 102 7.44 -8.39 -16.53
C ASP A 102 7.20 -9.90 -16.43
N MET A 103 5.99 -10.33 -16.74
CA MET A 103 5.57 -11.72 -16.58
C MET A 103 6.26 -12.67 -17.58
N ASP A 104 6.82 -12.16 -18.67
CA ASP A 104 7.56 -12.95 -19.66
C ASP A 104 9.03 -13.15 -19.27
N LEU A 105 9.55 -12.33 -18.36
CA LEU A 105 10.89 -12.47 -17.79
C LEU A 105 10.92 -13.50 -16.65
N THR A 106 12.10 -14.07 -16.42
CA THR A 106 12.38 -14.98 -15.29
C THR A 106 12.36 -14.23 -13.96
N ALA A 107 12.28 -14.98 -12.85
CA ALA A 107 12.38 -14.39 -11.52
C ALA A 107 13.72 -13.67 -11.30
N ARG A 108 14.81 -14.25 -11.80
CA ARG A 108 16.14 -13.64 -11.77
C ARG A 108 16.14 -12.27 -12.45
N GLU A 109 15.64 -12.20 -13.68
CA GLU A 109 15.58 -10.94 -14.44
C GLU A 109 14.66 -9.92 -13.76
N ASN A 110 13.53 -10.36 -13.20
CA ASN A 110 12.61 -9.49 -12.47
C ASN A 110 13.19 -8.93 -11.15
N ILE A 111 14.07 -9.66 -10.47
CA ILE A 111 14.81 -9.14 -9.30
C ILE A 111 15.60 -7.90 -9.71
N TYR A 112 16.35 -7.96 -10.82
CA TYR A 112 17.14 -6.82 -11.29
C TYR A 112 16.26 -5.72 -11.86
N LEU A 113 15.23 -6.06 -12.65
CA LEU A 113 14.30 -5.10 -13.22
C LEU A 113 13.60 -4.30 -12.12
N ASN A 114 12.95 -4.98 -11.19
CA ASN A 114 12.19 -4.34 -10.11
C ASN A 114 13.12 -3.60 -9.12
N GLY A 115 14.26 -4.21 -8.80
CA GLY A 115 15.27 -3.55 -7.98
C GLY A 115 15.77 -2.23 -8.60
N THR A 116 15.94 -2.18 -9.94
CA THR A 116 16.30 -0.96 -10.64
C THR A 116 15.18 0.09 -10.61
N VAL A 117 13.92 -0.33 -10.74
CA VAL A 117 12.75 0.55 -10.59
C VAL A 117 12.71 1.16 -9.16
N LEU A 118 13.15 0.40 -8.17
CA LEU A 118 13.30 0.86 -6.78
C LEU A 118 14.62 1.65 -6.53
N TRP A 119 15.34 2.02 -7.60
CA TRP A 119 16.58 2.80 -7.56
C TRP A 119 17.78 2.08 -6.92
N PHE A 120 17.78 0.74 -6.86
CA PHE A 120 18.94 -0.02 -6.41
C PHE A 120 19.99 -0.12 -7.54
N SER A 121 21.26 0.00 -7.16
CA SER A 121 22.34 -0.23 -8.14
C SER A 121 22.48 -1.73 -8.44
N PRO A 122 22.93 -2.09 -9.66
CA PRO A 122 23.20 -3.49 -9.99
C PRO A 122 24.14 -4.17 -8.99
N LYS A 123 25.18 -3.47 -8.56
CA LYS A 123 26.14 -3.98 -7.55
C LYS A 123 25.45 -4.32 -6.23
N TYR A 124 24.54 -3.46 -5.76
CA TYR A 124 23.77 -3.72 -4.54
C TYR A 124 22.85 -4.92 -4.71
N LEU A 125 22.25 -5.07 -5.88
CA LEU A 125 21.40 -6.23 -6.18
C LEU A 125 22.20 -7.52 -6.24
N ASP A 126 23.43 -7.49 -6.79
CA ASP A 126 24.35 -8.64 -6.78
C ASP A 126 24.69 -9.05 -5.34
N GLU A 127 25.01 -8.09 -4.46
CA GLU A 127 25.30 -8.32 -3.05
C GLU A 127 24.11 -8.87 -2.26
N LYS A 128 22.88 -8.56 -2.69
CA LYS A 128 21.64 -8.92 -2.00
C LYS A 128 20.86 -10.06 -2.66
N PHE A 129 21.32 -10.52 -3.81
CA PHE A 129 20.60 -11.51 -4.61
C PHE A 129 20.28 -12.78 -3.83
N ASP A 130 21.28 -13.35 -3.16
CA ASP A 130 21.12 -14.60 -2.40
C ASP A 130 20.14 -14.41 -1.23
N GLU A 131 20.16 -13.25 -0.55
CA GLU A 131 19.21 -12.92 0.53
C GLU A 131 17.77 -12.85 0.01
N ILE A 132 17.56 -12.23 -1.16
CA ILE A 132 16.24 -12.15 -1.81
C ILE A 132 15.74 -13.56 -2.14
N VAL A 133 16.59 -14.37 -2.74
CA VAL A 133 16.26 -15.73 -3.15
C VAL A 133 15.95 -16.64 -1.97
N GLU A 134 16.76 -16.58 -0.92
CA GLU A 134 16.56 -17.36 0.31
C GLU A 134 15.27 -16.95 1.02
N PHE A 135 15.01 -15.63 1.08
CA PHE A 135 13.77 -15.13 1.70
C PHE A 135 12.54 -15.59 0.94
N SER A 136 12.53 -15.49 -0.40
CA SER A 136 11.40 -15.87 -1.24
C SER A 136 11.14 -17.39 -1.30
N GLU A 137 12.14 -18.21 -0.97
CA GLU A 137 12.10 -19.69 -1.07
C GLU A 137 11.86 -20.20 -2.51
N LEU A 138 12.37 -19.47 -3.50
CA LEU A 138 12.17 -19.76 -4.92
C LEU A 138 13.43 -20.19 -5.67
N GLN A 139 14.41 -20.77 -4.95
CA GLN A 139 15.72 -21.18 -5.50
C GLN A 139 15.60 -22.05 -6.76
N ASN A 140 14.63 -22.96 -6.77
CA ASN A 140 14.44 -23.91 -7.86
C ASN A 140 13.65 -23.34 -9.07
N PHE A 141 13.20 -22.10 -8.97
CA PHE A 141 12.34 -21.48 -9.98
C PHE A 141 12.94 -20.23 -10.62
N LEU A 142 14.16 -19.84 -10.25
CA LEU A 142 14.78 -18.57 -10.65
C LEU A 142 14.81 -18.31 -12.15
N ASP A 143 15.00 -19.36 -12.94
CA ASP A 143 15.15 -19.28 -14.38
C ASP A 143 13.83 -19.63 -15.11
N VAL A 144 12.71 -19.63 -14.39
CA VAL A 144 11.34 -19.83 -14.92
C VAL A 144 10.65 -18.46 -15.07
N PRO A 145 9.99 -18.17 -16.21
CA PRO A 145 9.23 -16.95 -16.40
C PRO A 145 8.08 -16.80 -15.39
N LEU A 146 7.85 -15.58 -14.89
CA LEU A 146 6.84 -15.30 -13.85
C LEU A 146 5.41 -15.63 -14.27
N LYS A 147 5.09 -15.66 -15.55
CA LYS A 147 3.78 -16.11 -16.03
C LYS A 147 3.43 -17.55 -15.63
N ASN A 148 4.44 -18.36 -15.31
CA ASN A 148 4.27 -19.74 -14.83
C ASN A 148 4.21 -19.83 -13.30
N TYR A 149 4.30 -18.70 -12.59
CA TYR A 149 4.23 -18.66 -11.14
C TYR A 149 2.78 -18.57 -10.66
N SER A 150 2.51 -19.11 -9.46
CA SER A 150 1.29 -18.80 -8.74
C SER A 150 1.33 -17.36 -8.22
N SER A 151 0.17 -16.76 -7.94
CA SER A 151 0.10 -15.42 -7.34
C SER A 151 0.87 -15.34 -6.02
N GLY A 152 0.88 -16.43 -5.23
CA GLY A 152 1.66 -16.53 -4.00
C GLY A 152 3.16 -16.49 -4.25
N MET A 153 3.67 -17.16 -5.30
CA MET A 153 5.10 -17.11 -5.66
C MET A 153 5.52 -15.72 -6.14
N VAL A 154 4.69 -15.07 -6.96
CA VAL A 154 4.93 -13.68 -7.40
C VAL A 154 5.00 -12.74 -6.20
N ALA A 155 4.09 -12.90 -5.27
CA ALA A 155 4.06 -12.06 -4.07
C ALA A 155 5.23 -12.32 -3.13
N ARG A 156 5.71 -13.57 -3.00
CA ARG A 156 6.91 -13.92 -2.21
C ARG A 156 8.14 -13.18 -2.71
N ILE A 157 8.38 -13.17 -4.03
CA ILE A 157 9.53 -12.48 -4.62
C ILE A 157 9.38 -10.96 -4.53
N GLY A 158 8.18 -10.42 -4.76
CA GLY A 158 7.90 -8.99 -4.62
C GLY A 158 8.15 -8.49 -3.19
N PHE A 159 7.68 -9.23 -2.19
CA PHE A 159 7.94 -8.91 -0.78
C PHE A 159 9.43 -8.98 -0.43
N ALA A 160 10.14 -10.00 -0.91
CA ALA A 160 11.58 -10.16 -0.67
C ALA A 160 12.37 -8.96 -1.22
N ILE A 161 12.09 -8.54 -2.47
CA ILE A 161 12.77 -7.39 -3.10
C ILE A 161 12.47 -6.10 -2.32
N ALA A 162 11.22 -5.84 -2.01
CA ALA A 162 10.81 -4.58 -1.39
C ALA A 162 11.28 -4.43 0.07
N THR A 163 11.57 -5.56 0.75
CA THR A 163 12.03 -5.56 2.15
C THR A 163 13.53 -5.83 2.31
N ILE A 164 14.28 -5.86 1.19
CA ILE A 164 15.73 -6.06 1.23
C ILE A 164 16.49 -4.86 1.79
N THR A 165 15.91 -3.67 1.65
CA THR A 165 16.46 -2.42 2.22
C THR A 165 15.71 -2.05 3.50
N LYS A 166 16.26 -1.06 4.20
CA LYS A 166 15.61 -0.40 5.33
C LYS A 166 15.11 0.98 4.86
N PRO A 167 13.89 1.07 4.32
CA PRO A 167 13.31 2.36 3.96
C PRO A 167 12.95 3.14 5.24
N ASP A 168 12.82 4.46 5.14
CA ASP A 168 12.30 5.27 6.23
C ASP A 168 10.82 4.96 6.50
N ILE A 169 10.06 4.68 5.42
CA ILE A 169 8.62 4.40 5.45
C ILE A 169 8.32 3.17 4.60
N LEU A 170 7.62 2.20 5.17
CA LEU A 170 7.10 1.02 4.49
C LEU A 170 5.56 1.07 4.47
N ILE A 171 4.96 1.01 3.30
CA ILE A 171 3.50 0.96 3.16
C ILE A 171 3.11 -0.47 2.75
N ALA A 172 2.32 -1.14 3.59
CA ALA A 172 1.87 -2.52 3.38
C ALA A 172 0.34 -2.58 3.27
N ASP A 173 -0.17 -2.87 2.06
CA ASP A 173 -1.60 -3.03 1.80
C ASP A 173 -1.91 -4.53 1.59
N GLU A 174 -2.51 -5.17 2.60
CA GLU A 174 -2.92 -6.59 2.60
C GLU A 174 -1.80 -7.61 2.33
N VAL A 175 -0.56 -7.17 2.34
CA VAL A 175 0.63 -7.93 1.92
C VAL A 175 0.95 -9.09 2.86
N LEU A 176 0.57 -8.98 4.13
CA LEU A 176 0.84 -10.01 5.15
C LEU A 176 -0.12 -11.21 5.06
N SER A 177 -1.11 -11.15 4.16
CA SER A 177 -2.04 -12.25 3.90
C SER A 177 -1.59 -13.15 2.74
N VAL A 178 -0.38 -12.91 2.19
CA VAL A 178 0.12 -13.60 1.01
C VAL A 178 0.91 -14.86 1.38
N GLY A 179 0.74 -15.90 0.57
CA GLY A 179 1.44 -17.17 0.76
C GLY A 179 0.76 -18.06 1.81
N ASP A 180 1.46 -19.09 2.23
CA ASP A 180 1.02 -19.98 3.30
C ASP A 180 1.33 -19.39 4.69
N PHE A 181 0.81 -20.04 5.72
CA PHE A 181 0.94 -19.60 7.11
C PHE A 181 2.41 -19.40 7.56
N LEU A 182 3.32 -20.28 7.12
CA LEU A 182 4.74 -20.16 7.50
C LEU A 182 5.39 -18.95 6.86
N PHE A 183 5.07 -18.68 5.60
CA PHE A 183 5.58 -17.50 4.91
C PHE A 183 5.00 -16.20 5.50
N GLN A 184 3.73 -16.20 5.90
CA GLN A 184 3.12 -15.06 6.61
C GLN A 184 3.86 -14.75 7.92
N GLN A 185 4.20 -15.77 8.72
CA GLN A 185 5.01 -15.57 9.92
C GLN A 185 6.41 -15.00 9.62
N LYS A 186 7.03 -15.44 8.52
CA LYS A 186 8.32 -14.93 8.05
C LYS A 186 8.22 -13.45 7.65
N CYS A 187 7.14 -13.06 6.95
CA CYS A 187 6.86 -11.67 6.63
C CYS A 187 6.64 -10.81 7.88
N GLU A 188 5.83 -11.28 8.84
CA GLU A 188 5.62 -10.57 10.11
C GLU A 188 6.92 -10.36 10.89
N LYS A 189 7.79 -11.38 10.92
CA LYS A 189 9.11 -11.27 11.55
C LYS A 189 9.97 -10.22 10.86
N ARG A 190 10.04 -10.23 9.52
CA ARG A 190 10.79 -9.23 8.73
C ARG A 190 10.27 -7.82 8.99
N MET A 191 8.95 -7.63 9.06
CA MET A 191 8.35 -6.33 9.38
C MET A 191 8.78 -5.83 10.76
N LYS A 192 8.79 -6.70 11.78
CA LYS A 192 9.26 -6.36 13.14
C LYS A 192 10.74 -6.00 13.16
N GLU A 193 11.58 -6.71 12.39
CA GLU A 193 13.01 -6.41 12.25
C GLU A 193 13.24 -5.03 11.60
N LEU A 194 12.49 -4.70 10.56
CA LEU A 194 12.53 -3.37 9.93
C LEU A 194 12.14 -2.26 10.89
N MET A 195 11.07 -2.47 11.67
CA MET A 195 10.67 -1.52 12.73
C MET A 195 11.74 -1.33 13.80
N ALA A 196 12.30 -2.43 14.30
CA ALA A 196 13.40 -2.36 15.28
C ALA A 196 14.60 -1.58 14.73
N GLY A 197 14.75 -1.54 13.40
CA GLY A 197 15.71 -0.71 12.68
C GLY A 197 15.30 0.77 12.51
N GLY A 198 14.10 1.17 12.97
CA GLY A 198 13.61 2.55 12.89
C GLY A 198 12.68 2.84 11.71
N THR A 199 12.36 1.85 10.87
CA THR A 199 11.40 2.01 9.76
C THR A 199 9.99 2.28 10.31
N THR A 200 9.32 3.30 9.79
CA THR A 200 7.90 3.58 10.04
C THR A 200 7.06 2.70 9.12
N VAL A 201 6.03 2.04 9.65
CA VAL A 201 5.20 1.12 8.86
C VAL A 201 3.75 1.61 8.85
N ILE A 202 3.15 1.67 7.65
CA ILE A 202 1.70 1.84 7.50
C ILE A 202 1.14 0.51 7.03
N LEU A 203 0.21 -0.07 7.80
CA LEU A 203 -0.40 -1.36 7.53
C LEU A 203 -1.89 -1.23 7.28
N VAL A 204 -2.35 -1.79 6.17
CA VAL A 204 -3.76 -2.11 5.93
C VAL A 204 -3.92 -3.62 5.99
N SER A 205 -4.88 -4.08 6.76
CA SER A 205 -5.24 -5.49 6.85
C SER A 205 -6.75 -5.65 7.03
N HIS A 206 -7.29 -6.72 6.46
CA HIS A 206 -8.67 -7.16 6.74
C HIS A 206 -8.81 -7.83 8.11
N SER A 207 -7.71 -8.31 8.71
CA SER A 207 -7.72 -8.88 10.06
C SER A 207 -7.48 -7.78 11.10
N ILE A 208 -8.53 -7.47 11.85
CA ILE A 208 -8.45 -6.51 12.95
C ILE A 208 -7.51 -7.03 14.06
N GLU A 209 -7.44 -8.35 14.26
CA GLU A 209 -6.55 -8.98 15.22
C GLU A 209 -5.08 -8.77 14.85
N GLN A 210 -4.77 -8.75 13.56
CA GLN A 210 -3.42 -8.45 13.06
C GLN A 210 -3.06 -6.99 13.33
N ILE A 211 -3.99 -6.05 13.10
CA ILE A 211 -3.83 -4.63 13.41
C ILE A 211 -3.59 -4.45 14.92
N GLU A 212 -4.40 -5.08 15.77
CA GLU A 212 -4.27 -5.00 17.24
C GLU A 212 -2.93 -5.55 17.75
N ARG A 213 -2.43 -6.62 17.11
CA ARG A 213 -1.17 -7.25 17.53
C ARG A 213 0.07 -6.48 17.07
N MET A 214 0.00 -5.79 15.94
CA MET A 214 1.17 -5.21 15.29
C MET A 214 1.25 -3.69 15.42
N CYS A 215 0.11 -2.99 15.38
CA CYS A 215 0.10 -1.53 15.30
C CYS A 215 0.14 -0.87 16.68
N SER A 216 0.81 0.26 16.78
CA SER A 216 0.82 1.12 17.97
C SER A 216 -0.27 2.19 17.91
N LYS A 217 -0.61 2.62 16.70
CA LYS A 217 -1.66 3.62 16.42
C LYS A 217 -2.51 3.17 15.25
N VAL A 218 -3.75 3.64 15.21
CA VAL A 218 -4.72 3.28 14.17
C VAL A 218 -5.53 4.50 13.76
N ALA A 219 -5.77 4.65 12.45
CA ALA A 219 -6.79 5.53 11.92
C ALA A 219 -7.95 4.73 11.35
N TRP A 220 -9.16 5.10 11.73
CA TRP A 220 -10.40 4.55 11.18
C TRP A 220 -10.99 5.47 10.14
N LEU A 221 -11.06 4.98 8.90
CA LEU A 221 -11.70 5.65 7.78
C LEU A 221 -13.11 5.11 7.54
N SER A 222 -14.06 6.01 7.27
CA SER A 222 -15.43 5.65 6.91
C SER A 222 -15.96 6.64 5.88
N HIS A 223 -16.39 6.13 4.71
CA HIS A 223 -16.94 6.96 3.61
C HIS A 223 -16.05 8.17 3.26
N GLY A 224 -14.75 7.95 3.20
CA GLY A 224 -13.75 8.97 2.88
C GLY A 224 -13.39 9.92 4.02
N HIS A 225 -14.01 9.80 5.18
CA HIS A 225 -13.72 10.63 6.37
C HIS A 225 -12.90 9.88 7.41
N LEU A 226 -12.02 10.62 8.09
CA LEU A 226 -11.35 10.13 9.29
C LEU A 226 -12.34 10.17 10.46
N LYS A 227 -12.76 9.00 10.92
CA LYS A 227 -13.70 8.87 12.06
C LYS A 227 -13.00 8.95 13.38
N MET A 228 -11.87 8.27 13.49
CA MET A 228 -11.08 8.21 14.72
C MET A 228 -9.61 8.01 14.39
N ASN A 229 -8.73 8.57 15.21
CA ASN A 229 -7.28 8.40 15.13
C ASN A 229 -6.70 8.39 16.54
N GLY A 230 -5.90 7.40 16.88
CA GLY A 230 -5.33 7.27 18.21
C GLY A 230 -4.66 5.92 18.46
N ASP A 231 -4.63 5.55 19.75
CA ASP A 231 -4.08 4.27 20.16
C ASP A 231 -4.89 3.09 19.61
N THR A 232 -4.22 1.98 19.39
CA THR A 232 -4.80 0.81 18.72
C THR A 232 -5.98 0.24 19.49
N GLU A 233 -5.89 0.14 20.81
CA GLU A 233 -6.92 -0.46 21.66
C GLU A 233 -8.24 0.32 21.56
N THR A 234 -8.17 1.63 21.74
CA THR A 234 -9.34 2.52 21.69
C THR A 234 -10.01 2.54 20.32
N VAL A 235 -9.23 2.69 19.25
CA VAL A 235 -9.78 2.79 17.89
C VAL A 235 -10.35 1.45 17.42
N CYS A 236 -9.65 0.33 17.68
CA CYS A 236 -10.12 -0.99 17.29
C CYS A 236 -11.37 -1.42 18.07
N ALA A 237 -11.46 -1.08 19.36
CA ALA A 237 -12.66 -1.34 20.15
C ALA A 237 -13.89 -0.60 19.59
N ALA A 238 -13.75 0.71 19.29
CA ALA A 238 -14.80 1.51 18.67
C ALA A 238 -15.21 0.97 17.28
N TYR A 239 -14.23 0.59 16.46
CA TYR A 239 -14.49 -0.01 15.16
C TYR A 239 -15.27 -1.33 15.26
N LYS A 240 -14.87 -2.24 16.17
CA LYS A 240 -15.56 -3.53 16.41
C LYS A 240 -16.98 -3.33 16.91
N ALA A 241 -17.23 -2.37 17.81
CA ALA A 241 -18.57 -2.06 18.32
C ALA A 241 -19.51 -1.65 17.17
N THR A 242 -19.03 -0.81 16.26
CA THR A 242 -19.80 -0.40 15.06
C THR A 242 -20.13 -1.58 14.14
N GLN A 243 -19.20 -2.54 13.98
CA GLN A 243 -19.44 -3.73 13.16
C GLN A 243 -20.49 -4.68 13.75
N ARG A 244 -20.65 -4.69 15.07
CA ARG A 244 -21.64 -5.50 15.80
C ARG A 244 -23.02 -4.84 15.87
N GLY A 245 -23.16 -3.60 15.42
CA GLY A 245 -24.40 -2.81 15.53
C GLY A 245 -24.68 -2.34 16.97
N GLU A 246 -23.64 -2.23 17.79
CA GLU A 246 -23.71 -1.83 19.21
C GLU A 246 -23.43 -0.32 19.40
N ALA A 247 -23.33 0.46 18.27
CA ALA A 247 -22.99 1.88 18.28
C ALA A 247 -24.11 2.74 17.74
#